data_19365cc269d34dd5c3aecbb62e399b54
#
_entry.id   19365cc269d34dd5c3aecbb62e399b54
#
_cell.length_a   1.000
_cell.length_b   1.000
_cell.length_c   1.000
_cell.angle_alpha   90.00
_cell.angle_beta   90.00
_cell.angle_gamma   90.00
#
_symmetry.space_group_name_H-M   'P 1'
#
loop_
_entity.id
_entity.type
_entity.pdbx_description
1 polymer ?
#
loop_
_entity_poly.entity_id
_entity_poly.type
_entity_poly.pdbx_seq_one_letter_code
_entity_poly.pdbx_strand_id
1 'polypeptide(L)'
;MKRLFSAAVVALVLSGSASAQEAPASTAPELKDLKSKVSYLIGMNIGRQMKNDGMDLDLSIFSAGMKDAIAGAKPALSEAEMQAVIAEFGAQQEAKQREMANAAAKQQLEGNADLKKQYEKNTAEATAFLATNGKKEGITTLPSGIQYKVIKSGNGTGTSPKVTDTVTTHYKGTLLDGKTFDSSYERGQPASFPLNGVIPGWTEVLQKMKPGDKWEVYIPGEHAYGLRGTGDGDIGPNALLTFEIELIAVEGQGNN
;
A
#
# COMPACT_ATOMS: atom_id res chain seq x y z
N MET A 1 67.71 -24.79 -41.46
CA MET A 1 68.13 -23.63 -42.25
C MET A 1 67.15 -22.51 -42.00
N LYS A 2 67.61 -21.44 -41.33
CA LYS A 2 67.45 -20.02 -41.67
C LYS A 2 66.02 -19.57 -42.09
N ARG A 3 65.38 -18.60 -41.61
CA ARG A 3 65.71 -17.28 -40.98
C ARG A 3 64.43 -16.67 -40.37
N LEU A 4 64.51 -16.09 -39.21
CA LEU A 4 64.03 -14.82 -38.71
C LEU A 4 63.34 -13.89 -39.71
N PHE A 5 62.17 -13.36 -39.34
CA PHE A 5 61.87 -11.89 -39.43
C PHE A 5 60.84 -11.51 -38.39
N SER A 6 61.24 -10.55 -37.61
CA SER A 6 60.50 -9.82 -36.58
C SER A 6 59.58 -8.78 -37.23
N ALA A 7 58.34 -8.66 -36.75
CA ALA A 7 57.56 -7.47 -36.99
C ALA A 7 56.74 -7.15 -35.71
N ALA A 8 57.15 -6.07 -35.09
CA ALA A 8 56.46 -5.49 -33.93
C ALA A 8 55.14 -4.91 -34.35
N VAL A 9 54.06 -5.31 -33.68
CA VAL A 9 52.76 -4.62 -33.73
C VAL A 9 52.58 -3.95 -32.39
N VAL A 10 52.60 -2.62 -32.43
CA VAL A 10 52.29 -1.69 -31.34
C VAL A 10 50.81 -1.82 -31.04
N ALA A 11 50.45 -2.45 -29.92
CA ALA A 11 49.09 -2.43 -29.39
C ALA A 11 48.89 -1.13 -28.62
N LEU A 12 48.11 -0.24 -29.20
CA LEU A 12 47.62 1.00 -28.54
C LEU A 12 46.55 0.60 -27.49
N VAL A 13 46.96 0.55 -26.22
CA VAL A 13 46.04 0.34 -25.11
C VAL A 13 45.37 1.71 -24.83
N LEU A 14 44.14 1.86 -25.31
CA LEU A 14 43.25 2.91 -24.86
C LEU A 14 42.71 2.55 -23.46
N SER A 15 43.42 3.00 -22.44
CA SER A 15 42.94 3.01 -21.06
C SER A 15 41.83 4.06 -20.93
N GLY A 16 40.60 3.65 -21.18
CA GLY A 16 39.43 4.41 -20.80
C GLY A 16 39.31 4.40 -19.28
N SER A 17 39.81 5.45 -18.63
CA SER A 17 39.54 5.73 -17.21
C SER A 17 38.05 6.02 -17.06
N ALA A 18 37.25 5.06 -16.66
CA ALA A 18 35.94 5.32 -16.11
C ALA A 18 36.16 6.09 -14.80
N SER A 19 35.94 7.38 -14.84
CA SER A 19 35.85 8.22 -13.64
C SER A 19 34.67 7.71 -12.82
N ALA A 20 34.94 6.85 -11.85
CA ALA A 20 34.01 6.65 -10.75
C ALA A 20 33.84 8.04 -10.09
N GLN A 21 32.67 8.59 -10.23
CA GLN A 21 32.29 9.84 -9.56
C GLN A 21 32.28 9.53 -8.07
N GLU A 22 33.40 9.83 -7.39
CA GLU A 22 33.49 9.74 -5.94
C GLU A 22 32.39 10.63 -5.36
N ALA A 23 31.51 10.04 -4.56
CA ALA A 23 30.59 10.78 -3.72
C ALA A 23 31.41 11.81 -2.91
N PRO A 24 30.91 13.05 -2.72
CA PRO A 24 31.66 14.08 -2.02
C PRO A 24 32.11 13.55 -0.67
N ALA A 25 33.40 13.52 -0.42
CA ALA A 25 33.99 13.08 0.82
C ALA A 25 33.43 13.97 1.93
N SER A 26 32.53 13.42 2.73
CA SER A 26 32.13 14.01 4.01
C SER A 26 33.40 14.15 4.82
N THR A 27 33.77 15.38 5.19
CA THR A 27 34.82 15.60 6.18
C THR A 27 34.37 14.89 7.46
N ALA A 28 34.96 13.72 7.74
CA ALA A 28 34.56 12.91 8.86
C ALA A 28 34.68 13.74 10.17
N PRO A 29 33.65 13.81 10.98
CA PRO A 29 33.70 14.57 12.22
C PRO A 29 34.76 13.97 13.15
N GLU A 30 35.43 14.81 13.91
CA GLU A 30 36.42 14.34 14.88
C GLU A 30 35.75 13.66 16.07
N LEU A 31 35.87 12.33 16.14
CA LEU A 31 35.24 11.48 17.17
C LEU A 31 36.19 11.20 18.34
N LYS A 32 36.40 12.22 19.20
CA LYS A 32 37.40 12.15 20.27
C LYS A 32 36.98 11.33 21.48
N ASP A 33 35.72 11.33 21.84
CA ASP A 33 35.20 10.72 23.06
C ASP A 33 34.04 9.73 22.77
N LEU A 34 33.61 9.01 23.81
CA LEU A 34 32.53 8.04 23.70
C LEU A 34 31.21 8.70 23.27
N LYS A 35 30.92 9.91 23.76
CA LYS A 35 29.68 10.63 23.43
C LYS A 35 29.60 10.96 21.93
N SER A 36 30.66 11.49 21.35
CA SER A 36 30.72 11.80 19.92
C SER A 36 30.63 10.55 19.05
N LYS A 37 31.29 9.44 19.47
CA LYS A 37 31.20 8.15 18.78
C LYS A 37 29.78 7.56 18.81
N VAL A 38 29.11 7.58 19.97
CA VAL A 38 27.74 7.09 20.12
C VAL A 38 26.78 7.97 19.31
N SER A 39 26.90 9.29 19.38
CA SER A 39 26.06 10.20 18.60
C SER A 39 26.18 9.95 17.10
N TYR A 40 27.41 9.74 16.62
CA TYR A 40 27.66 9.43 15.21
C TYR A 40 27.04 8.07 14.79
N LEU A 41 27.18 7.03 15.64
CA LEU A 41 26.59 5.72 15.38
C LEU A 41 25.06 5.78 15.32
N ILE A 42 24.42 6.53 16.22
CA ILE A 42 22.96 6.74 16.20
C ILE A 42 22.55 7.43 14.89
N GLY A 43 23.25 8.51 14.52
CA GLY A 43 22.99 9.24 13.27
C GLY A 43 23.16 8.35 12.04
N MET A 44 24.21 7.51 12.00
CA MET A 44 24.42 6.54 10.91
C MET A 44 23.29 5.50 10.82
N ASN A 45 22.79 5.01 11.95
CA ASN A 45 21.71 4.05 11.95
C ASN A 45 20.41 4.66 11.45
N ILE A 46 20.06 5.84 11.95
CA ILE A 46 18.88 6.59 11.49
C ILE A 46 18.99 6.87 9.98
N GLY A 47 20.13 7.40 9.52
CA GLY A 47 20.34 7.72 8.11
C GLY A 47 20.27 6.50 7.19
N ARG A 48 20.77 5.33 7.62
CA ARG A 48 20.62 4.08 6.89
C ARG A 48 19.17 3.64 6.79
N GLN A 49 18.42 3.73 7.89
CA GLN A 49 17.01 3.39 7.88
C GLN A 49 16.23 4.32 6.96
N MET A 50 16.42 5.65 7.07
CA MET A 50 15.79 6.64 6.19
C MET A 50 16.08 6.34 4.71
N LYS A 51 17.34 6.00 4.38
CA LYS A 51 17.71 5.62 3.02
C LYS A 51 17.01 4.35 2.55
N ASN A 52 16.95 3.33 3.39
CA ASN A 52 16.28 2.06 3.06
C ASN A 52 14.78 2.25 2.85
N ASP A 53 14.17 3.12 3.66
CA ASP A 53 12.74 3.45 3.56
C ASP A 53 12.45 4.46 2.42
N GLY A 54 13.49 4.91 1.72
CA GLY A 54 13.38 5.86 0.61
C GLY A 54 12.83 7.22 1.04
N MET A 55 13.10 7.63 2.29
CA MET A 55 12.70 8.93 2.82
C MET A 55 13.66 10.01 2.33
N ASP A 56 13.10 11.03 1.71
CA ASP A 56 13.80 12.26 1.33
C ASP A 56 13.44 13.36 2.34
N LEU A 57 14.34 13.64 3.28
CA LEU A 57 14.12 14.58 4.35
C LEU A 57 15.19 15.69 4.35
N ASP A 58 14.77 16.90 4.67
CA ASP A 58 15.69 17.98 4.97
C ASP A 58 16.39 17.73 6.33
N LEU A 59 17.67 17.38 6.26
CA LEU A 59 18.46 17.05 7.46
C LEU A 59 18.63 18.22 8.41
N SER A 60 18.54 19.47 7.92
CA SER A 60 18.63 20.67 8.77
C SER A 60 17.37 20.83 9.61
N ILE A 61 16.21 20.66 9.00
CA ILE A 61 14.91 20.68 9.68
C ILE A 61 14.76 19.49 10.62
N PHE A 62 15.17 18.29 10.17
CA PHE A 62 15.20 17.10 11.03
C PHE A 62 16.05 17.33 12.30
N SER A 63 17.26 17.90 12.13
CA SER A 63 18.14 18.25 13.26
C SER A 63 17.52 19.29 14.19
N ALA A 64 16.81 20.29 13.64
CA ALA A 64 16.08 21.28 14.43
C ALA A 64 14.99 20.63 15.28
N GLY A 65 14.15 19.78 14.67
CA GLY A 65 13.11 19.07 15.39
C GLY A 65 13.63 18.18 16.52
N MET A 66 14.77 17.49 16.29
CA MET A 66 15.42 16.74 17.38
C MET A 66 15.88 17.63 18.52
N LYS A 67 16.46 18.80 18.24
CA LYS A 67 16.90 19.76 19.27
C LYS A 67 15.71 20.28 20.08
N ASP A 68 14.62 20.64 19.42
CA ASP A 68 13.41 21.12 20.06
C ASP A 68 12.80 20.05 20.99
N ALA A 69 12.73 18.81 20.53
CA ALA A 69 12.23 17.69 21.32
C ALA A 69 13.10 17.42 22.57
N ILE A 70 14.44 17.45 22.44
CA ILE A 70 15.37 17.25 23.56
C ILE A 70 15.28 18.43 24.55
N ALA A 71 15.07 19.65 24.06
CA ALA A 71 14.93 20.84 24.89
C ALA A 71 13.56 20.98 25.57
N GLY A 72 12.58 20.14 25.21
CA GLY A 72 11.19 20.29 25.65
C GLY A 72 10.52 21.55 25.12
N ALA A 73 10.98 22.07 23.98
CA ALA A 73 10.44 23.24 23.34
C ALA A 73 9.03 22.97 22.79
N LYS A 74 8.23 24.04 22.64
CA LYS A 74 6.94 23.93 21.98
C LYS A 74 7.17 23.55 20.51
N PRO A 75 6.45 22.53 19.97
CA PRO A 75 6.56 22.16 18.57
C PRO A 75 6.26 23.34 17.63
N ALA A 76 6.97 23.42 16.51
CA ALA A 76 6.75 24.41 15.46
C ALA A 76 5.42 24.20 14.72
N LEU A 77 4.89 22.95 14.73
CA LEU A 77 3.59 22.58 14.18
C LEU A 77 2.56 22.44 15.29
N SER A 78 1.34 22.86 15.05
CA SER A 78 0.20 22.54 15.90
C SER A 78 -0.14 21.06 15.82
N GLU A 79 -0.88 20.54 16.79
CA GLU A 79 -1.32 19.14 16.80
C GLU A 79 -2.13 18.77 15.55
N ALA A 80 -3.00 19.66 15.09
CA ALA A 80 -3.77 19.47 13.87
C ALA A 80 -2.89 19.41 12.62
N GLU A 81 -1.86 20.26 12.52
CA GLU A 81 -0.89 20.23 11.43
C GLU A 81 -0.04 18.96 11.48
N MET A 82 0.39 18.52 12.65
CA MET A 82 1.12 17.25 12.80
C MET A 82 0.29 16.06 12.33
N GLN A 83 -0.99 15.99 12.70
CA GLN A 83 -1.89 14.92 12.25
C GLN A 83 -2.10 14.95 10.74
N ALA A 84 -2.27 16.15 10.16
CA ALA A 84 -2.43 16.30 8.72
C ALA A 84 -1.17 15.84 7.95
N VAL A 85 0.02 16.24 8.41
CA VAL A 85 1.30 15.82 7.79
C VAL A 85 1.52 14.32 7.91
N ILE A 86 1.24 13.71 9.07
CA ILE A 86 1.36 12.26 9.26
C ILE A 86 0.42 11.51 8.31
N ALA A 87 -0.83 11.97 8.17
CA ALA A 87 -1.81 11.35 7.28
C ALA A 87 -1.38 11.47 5.81
N GLU A 88 -0.93 12.65 5.37
CA GLU A 88 -0.48 12.89 4.01
C GLU A 88 0.78 12.07 3.69
N PHE A 89 1.77 12.08 4.58
CA PHE A 89 2.99 11.31 4.41
C PHE A 89 2.72 9.80 4.37
N GLY A 90 1.85 9.30 5.25
CA GLY A 90 1.40 7.91 5.25
C GLY A 90 0.78 7.52 3.91
N ALA A 91 -0.15 8.33 3.40
CA ALA A 91 -0.79 8.10 2.10
C ALA A 91 0.21 8.08 0.93
N GLN A 92 1.21 8.99 0.95
CA GLN A 92 2.27 9.00 -0.07
C GLN A 92 3.15 7.74 -0.01
N GLN A 93 3.51 7.28 1.19
CA GLN A 93 4.29 6.05 1.36
C GLN A 93 3.52 4.81 0.90
N GLU A 94 2.25 4.72 1.24
CA GLU A 94 1.38 3.63 0.78
C GLU A 94 1.23 3.64 -0.75
N ALA A 95 1.04 4.80 -1.37
CA ALA A 95 0.97 4.94 -2.82
C ALA A 95 2.26 4.45 -3.49
N LYS A 96 3.42 4.86 -2.97
CA LYS A 96 4.75 4.44 -3.47
C LYS A 96 4.97 2.93 -3.31
N GLN A 97 4.61 2.36 -2.16
CA GLN A 97 4.70 0.92 -1.93
C GLN A 97 3.78 0.14 -2.87
N ARG A 98 2.56 0.63 -3.10
CA ARG A 98 1.62 0.03 -4.05
C ARG A 98 2.14 0.08 -5.47
N GLU A 99 2.75 1.20 -5.89
CA GLU A 99 3.36 1.33 -7.21
C GLU A 99 4.51 0.32 -7.41
N MET A 100 5.42 0.22 -6.44
CA MET A 100 6.52 -0.76 -6.47
C MET A 100 5.99 -2.20 -6.48
N ALA A 101 4.98 -2.50 -5.66
CA ALA A 101 4.35 -3.82 -5.64
C ALA A 101 3.67 -4.16 -6.97
N ASN A 102 3.00 -3.19 -7.59
CA ASN A 102 2.38 -3.37 -8.90
C ASN A 102 3.43 -3.55 -10.01
N ALA A 103 4.55 -2.82 -9.97
CA ALA A 103 5.65 -2.99 -10.93
C ALA A 103 6.25 -4.40 -10.82
N ALA A 104 6.52 -4.87 -9.59
CA ALA A 104 7.02 -6.22 -9.36
C ALA A 104 6.01 -7.30 -9.80
N ALA A 105 4.73 -7.11 -9.51
CA ALA A 105 3.66 -8.03 -9.93
C ALA A 105 3.54 -8.08 -11.46
N LYS A 106 3.64 -6.94 -12.14
CA LYS A 106 3.64 -6.88 -13.60
C LYS A 106 4.80 -7.66 -14.20
N GLN A 107 5.99 -7.53 -13.64
CA GLN A 107 7.16 -8.30 -14.07
C GLN A 107 6.94 -9.82 -13.88
N GLN A 108 6.33 -10.22 -12.76
CA GLN A 108 5.98 -11.63 -12.51
C GLN A 108 4.94 -12.15 -13.52
N LEU A 109 3.93 -11.35 -13.85
CA LEU A 109 2.93 -11.72 -14.87
C LEU A 109 3.57 -11.87 -16.26
N GLU A 110 4.49 -11.00 -16.63
CA GLU A 110 5.20 -11.06 -17.91
C GLU A 110 6.13 -12.29 -17.99
N GLY A 111 6.70 -12.70 -16.86
CA GLY A 111 7.59 -13.87 -16.75
C GLY A 111 6.88 -15.21 -16.55
N ASN A 112 5.57 -15.23 -16.31
CA ASN A 112 4.81 -16.45 -16.01
C ASN A 112 3.54 -16.53 -16.84
N ALA A 113 3.55 -17.41 -17.84
CA ALA A 113 2.43 -17.55 -18.80
C ALA A 113 1.11 -17.99 -18.14
N ASP A 114 1.15 -18.81 -17.09
CA ASP A 114 -0.05 -19.28 -16.40
C ASP A 114 -0.67 -18.15 -15.57
N LEU A 115 0.13 -17.38 -14.85
CA LEU A 115 -0.36 -16.19 -14.13
C LEU A 115 -0.92 -15.16 -15.09
N LYS A 116 -0.27 -14.93 -16.22
CA LYS A 116 -0.77 -14.02 -17.25
C LYS A 116 -2.12 -14.46 -17.78
N LYS A 117 -2.27 -15.73 -18.11
CA LYS A 117 -3.53 -16.31 -18.56
C LYS A 117 -4.64 -16.17 -17.52
N GLN A 118 -4.31 -16.39 -16.25
CA GLN A 118 -5.26 -16.22 -15.15
C GLN A 118 -5.67 -14.75 -14.98
N TYR A 119 -4.73 -13.81 -15.07
CA TYR A 119 -4.99 -12.37 -15.05
C TYR A 119 -5.92 -11.94 -16.18
N GLU A 120 -5.63 -12.38 -17.41
CA GLU A 120 -6.45 -12.07 -18.58
C GLU A 120 -7.88 -12.62 -18.44
N LYS A 121 -8.00 -13.87 -17.96
CA LYS A 121 -9.29 -14.50 -17.68
C LYS A 121 -10.07 -13.71 -16.63
N ASN A 122 -9.47 -13.45 -15.47
CA ASN A 122 -10.12 -12.74 -14.36
C ASN A 122 -10.57 -11.33 -14.79
N THR A 123 -9.72 -10.63 -15.57
CA THR A 123 -10.03 -9.29 -16.09
C THR A 123 -11.24 -9.33 -17.03
N ALA A 124 -11.28 -10.29 -17.96
CA ALA A 124 -12.39 -10.44 -18.89
C ALA A 124 -13.71 -10.79 -18.17
N GLU A 125 -13.66 -11.73 -17.21
CA GLU A 125 -14.81 -12.14 -16.41
C GLU A 125 -15.33 -10.97 -15.54
N ALA A 126 -14.44 -10.23 -14.88
CA ALA A 126 -14.79 -9.05 -14.08
C ALA A 126 -15.47 -7.98 -14.94
N THR A 127 -14.89 -7.66 -16.10
CA THR A 127 -15.44 -6.67 -17.04
C THR A 127 -16.84 -7.06 -17.52
N ALA A 128 -17.02 -8.29 -17.96
CA ALA A 128 -18.30 -8.80 -18.42
C ALA A 128 -19.35 -8.80 -17.30
N PHE A 129 -18.96 -9.24 -16.11
CA PHE A 129 -19.83 -9.26 -14.94
C PHE A 129 -20.30 -7.85 -14.57
N LEU A 130 -19.38 -6.90 -14.40
CA LEU A 130 -19.71 -5.52 -13.99
C LEU A 130 -20.57 -4.81 -15.02
N ALA A 131 -20.30 -5.00 -16.33
CA ALA A 131 -21.10 -4.44 -17.40
C ALA A 131 -22.57 -4.93 -17.38
N THR A 132 -22.78 -6.19 -16.98
CA THR A 132 -24.10 -6.79 -16.89
C THR A 132 -24.76 -6.45 -15.54
N ASN A 133 -23.99 -6.53 -14.45
CA ASN A 133 -24.50 -6.32 -13.11
C ASN A 133 -24.95 -4.88 -12.90
N GLY A 134 -24.19 -3.89 -13.39
CA GLY A 134 -24.53 -2.47 -13.28
C GLY A 134 -25.86 -2.06 -13.95
N LYS A 135 -26.43 -2.93 -14.81
CA LYS A 135 -27.75 -2.72 -15.41
C LYS A 135 -28.91 -3.30 -14.61
N LYS A 136 -28.61 -4.08 -13.57
CA LYS A 136 -29.64 -4.69 -12.74
C LYS A 136 -30.28 -3.66 -11.82
N GLU A 137 -31.56 -3.84 -11.55
CA GLU A 137 -32.30 -3.02 -10.61
C GLU A 137 -31.68 -3.09 -9.19
N GLY A 138 -31.56 -1.94 -8.54
CA GLY A 138 -31.02 -1.83 -7.19
C GLY A 138 -29.49 -1.83 -7.11
N ILE A 139 -28.78 -1.94 -8.26
CA ILE A 139 -27.30 -1.80 -8.28
C ILE A 139 -26.92 -0.34 -8.47
N THR A 140 -26.01 0.13 -7.63
CA THR A 140 -25.37 1.43 -7.75
C THR A 140 -23.91 1.22 -8.14
N THR A 141 -23.42 1.95 -9.16
CA THR A 141 -22.02 1.95 -9.57
C THR A 141 -21.34 3.23 -9.11
N LEU A 142 -20.24 3.11 -8.40
CA LEU A 142 -19.41 4.23 -7.95
C LEU A 142 -18.47 4.70 -9.06
N PRO A 143 -17.92 5.93 -9.00
CA PRO A 143 -16.92 6.41 -9.95
C PRO A 143 -15.67 5.54 -10.05
N SER A 144 -15.31 4.84 -8.99
CA SER A 144 -14.23 3.84 -8.94
C SER A 144 -14.53 2.54 -9.72
N GLY A 145 -15.76 2.35 -10.19
CA GLY A 145 -16.21 1.09 -10.82
C GLY A 145 -16.69 0.03 -9.81
N ILE A 146 -16.56 0.28 -8.52
CA ILE A 146 -17.15 -0.58 -7.49
C ILE A 146 -18.67 -0.52 -7.61
N GLN A 147 -19.33 -1.67 -7.49
CA GLN A 147 -20.78 -1.75 -7.51
C GLN A 147 -21.30 -2.26 -6.17
N TYR A 148 -22.49 -1.81 -5.79
CA TYR A 148 -23.12 -2.33 -4.58
C TYR A 148 -24.65 -2.37 -4.71
N LYS A 149 -25.25 -3.23 -3.90
CA LYS A 149 -26.69 -3.32 -3.69
C LYS A 149 -26.98 -3.25 -2.19
N VAL A 150 -27.88 -2.35 -1.83
CA VAL A 150 -28.38 -2.29 -0.44
C VAL A 150 -29.34 -3.47 -0.22
N ILE A 151 -28.97 -4.42 0.65
CA ILE A 151 -29.81 -5.55 1.03
C ILE A 151 -30.74 -5.14 2.19
N LYS A 152 -30.16 -4.41 3.15
CA LYS A 152 -30.90 -3.89 4.32
C LYS A 152 -30.31 -2.53 4.67
N SER A 153 -31.18 -1.55 4.87
CA SER A 153 -30.80 -0.28 5.49
C SER A 153 -30.91 -0.38 6.99
N GLY A 154 -29.93 0.15 7.70
CA GLY A 154 -29.96 0.29 9.13
C GLY A 154 -31.09 1.21 9.57
N ASN A 155 -31.27 1.34 10.88
CA ASN A 155 -32.32 2.21 11.47
C ASN A 155 -32.06 3.72 11.31
N GLY A 156 -31.02 4.10 10.56
CA GLY A 156 -30.65 5.51 10.30
C GLY A 156 -29.93 6.21 11.44
N THR A 157 -29.76 5.54 12.59
CA THR A 157 -28.98 6.07 13.72
C THR A 157 -27.49 5.79 13.51
N GLY A 158 -26.65 6.73 13.94
CA GLY A 158 -25.19 6.66 13.75
C GLY A 158 -24.71 7.36 12.47
N THR A 159 -23.44 7.68 12.46
CA THR A 159 -22.75 8.31 11.34
C THR A 159 -21.91 7.27 10.57
N SER A 160 -21.71 7.50 9.29
CA SER A 160 -20.80 6.69 8.48
C SER A 160 -19.37 6.78 9.04
N PRO A 161 -18.60 5.69 9.00
CA PRO A 161 -17.23 5.70 9.51
C PRO A 161 -16.32 6.61 8.70
N LYS A 162 -15.35 7.19 9.37
CA LYS A 162 -14.23 7.92 8.77
C LYS A 162 -13.08 6.92 8.52
N VAL A 163 -12.16 7.26 7.64
CA VAL A 163 -11.00 6.43 7.31
C VAL A 163 -10.14 6.04 8.52
N THR A 164 -10.15 6.87 9.57
CA THR A 164 -9.40 6.65 10.82
C THR A 164 -10.14 5.80 11.85
N ASP A 165 -11.41 5.49 11.62
CA ASP A 165 -12.23 4.76 12.58
C ASP A 165 -11.98 3.24 12.48
N THR A 166 -12.27 2.52 13.55
CA THR A 166 -12.35 1.06 13.57
C THR A 166 -13.81 0.66 13.37
N VAL A 167 -14.05 -0.30 12.49
CA VAL A 167 -15.39 -0.82 12.19
C VAL A 167 -15.51 -2.26 12.64
N THR A 168 -16.68 -2.63 13.17
CA THR A 168 -17.05 -4.02 13.47
C THR A 168 -18.06 -4.49 12.44
N THR A 169 -17.77 -5.59 11.75
CA THR A 169 -18.58 -6.10 10.64
C THR A 169 -18.80 -7.61 10.73
N HIS A 170 -19.96 -8.06 10.25
CA HIS A 170 -20.08 -9.41 9.70
C HIS A 170 -19.91 -9.36 8.20
N TYR A 171 -19.22 -10.34 7.62
CA TYR A 171 -19.02 -10.41 6.18
C TYR A 171 -18.81 -11.83 5.67
N LYS A 172 -19.05 -11.98 4.37
CA LYS A 172 -18.68 -13.16 3.58
C LYS A 172 -18.11 -12.69 2.26
N GLY A 173 -16.88 -13.10 1.95
CA GLY A 173 -16.20 -12.84 0.69
C GLY A 173 -16.18 -14.06 -0.21
N THR A 174 -16.57 -13.87 -1.48
CA THR A 174 -16.59 -14.91 -2.51
C THR A 174 -15.96 -14.45 -3.80
N LEU A 175 -15.39 -15.38 -4.56
CA LEU A 175 -15.00 -15.19 -5.94
C LEU A 175 -16.22 -15.24 -6.86
N LEU A 176 -16.06 -14.90 -8.15
CA LEU A 176 -17.14 -14.98 -9.14
C LEU A 176 -17.66 -16.39 -9.38
N ASP A 177 -16.85 -17.42 -9.15
CA ASP A 177 -17.25 -18.82 -9.23
C ASP A 177 -18.04 -19.31 -8.00
N GLY A 178 -18.22 -18.44 -6.99
CA GLY A 178 -18.93 -18.74 -5.75
C GLY A 178 -18.05 -19.34 -4.64
N LYS A 179 -16.75 -19.56 -4.88
CA LYS A 179 -15.82 -20.04 -3.85
C LYS A 179 -15.72 -18.99 -2.74
N THR A 180 -16.06 -19.36 -1.51
CA THR A 180 -15.81 -18.52 -0.33
C THR A 180 -14.32 -18.55 -0.02
N PHE A 181 -13.71 -17.37 0.12
CA PHE A 181 -12.32 -17.25 0.52
C PHE A 181 -12.17 -16.76 1.98
N ASP A 182 -13.17 -16.03 2.50
CA ASP A 182 -13.18 -15.60 3.89
C ASP A 182 -14.61 -15.29 4.36
N SER A 183 -14.91 -15.63 5.62
CA SER A 183 -16.23 -15.42 6.21
C SER A 183 -16.16 -15.28 7.73
N SER A 184 -16.64 -14.17 8.26
CA SER A 184 -16.82 -13.99 9.70
C SER A 184 -17.98 -14.83 10.24
N TYR A 185 -18.95 -15.17 9.40
CA TYR A 185 -20.06 -16.06 9.79
C TYR A 185 -19.56 -17.48 10.06
N GLU A 186 -18.62 -17.98 9.25
CA GLU A 186 -18.02 -19.31 9.46
C GLU A 186 -17.16 -19.36 10.73
N ARG A 187 -16.57 -18.21 11.12
CA ARG A 187 -15.86 -18.07 12.41
C ARG A 187 -16.77 -17.88 13.62
N GLY A 188 -18.08 -17.67 13.38
CA GLY A 188 -19.10 -17.53 14.43
C GLY A 188 -19.07 -16.20 15.19
N GLN A 189 -18.27 -15.22 14.76
CA GLN A 189 -18.16 -13.91 15.43
C GLN A 189 -17.83 -12.80 14.44
N PRO A 190 -18.30 -11.56 14.70
CA PRO A 190 -17.92 -10.40 13.91
C PRO A 190 -16.41 -10.15 14.00
N ALA A 191 -15.91 -9.39 13.05
CA ALA A 191 -14.50 -8.97 13.03
C ALA A 191 -14.40 -7.44 13.04
N SER A 192 -13.40 -6.92 13.79
CA SER A 192 -13.12 -5.50 13.87
C SER A 192 -11.85 -5.18 13.08
N PHE A 193 -11.90 -4.09 12.30
CA PHE A 193 -10.80 -3.65 11.44
C PHE A 193 -10.64 -2.13 11.53
N PRO A 194 -9.41 -1.61 11.60
CA PRO A 194 -9.15 -0.20 11.29
C PRO A 194 -9.45 0.02 9.80
N LEU A 195 -10.25 1.03 9.48
CA LEU A 195 -10.77 1.23 8.11
C LEU A 195 -9.66 1.60 7.10
N ASN A 196 -8.55 2.15 7.56
CA ASN A 196 -7.35 2.39 6.77
C ASN A 196 -6.49 1.13 6.56
N GLY A 197 -6.78 0.02 7.22
CA GLY A 197 -6.03 -1.24 7.14
C GLY A 197 -6.69 -2.32 6.27
N VAL A 198 -7.85 -2.03 5.65
CA VAL A 198 -8.55 -2.96 4.76
C VAL A 198 -8.29 -2.63 3.29
N ILE A 199 -8.74 -3.50 2.37
CA ILE A 199 -8.64 -3.24 0.92
C ILE A 199 -9.35 -1.93 0.53
N PRO A 200 -8.84 -1.17 -0.47
CA PRO A 200 -9.40 0.13 -0.86
C PRO A 200 -10.90 0.12 -1.12
N GLY A 201 -11.41 -0.94 -1.73
CA GLY A 201 -12.84 -1.09 -1.99
C GLY A 201 -13.69 -1.11 -0.73
N TRP A 202 -13.21 -1.74 0.34
CA TRP A 202 -13.88 -1.71 1.64
C TRP A 202 -13.84 -0.32 2.26
N THR A 203 -12.68 0.34 2.20
CA THR A 203 -12.54 1.71 2.71
C THR A 203 -13.53 2.65 2.03
N GLU A 204 -13.70 2.56 0.71
CA GLU A 204 -14.63 3.42 -0.03
C GLU A 204 -16.09 3.13 0.30
N VAL A 205 -16.47 1.86 0.39
CA VAL A 205 -17.87 1.44 0.60
C VAL A 205 -18.32 1.67 2.02
N LEU A 206 -17.52 1.28 3.01
CA LEU A 206 -17.88 1.41 4.43
C LEU A 206 -18.09 2.86 4.85
N GLN A 207 -17.38 3.83 4.27
CA GLN A 207 -17.60 5.25 4.48
C GLN A 207 -18.98 5.75 3.97
N LYS A 208 -19.71 4.94 3.19
CA LYS A 208 -21.05 5.23 2.71
C LYS A 208 -22.12 4.47 3.49
N MET A 209 -21.74 3.44 4.23
CA MET A 209 -22.63 2.63 5.08
C MET A 209 -22.85 3.29 6.44
N LYS A 210 -23.95 2.90 7.10
CA LYS A 210 -24.24 3.26 8.50
C LYS A 210 -24.40 1.96 9.33
N PRO A 211 -24.19 2.03 10.64
CA PRO A 211 -24.47 0.89 11.51
C PRO A 211 -25.87 0.30 11.27
N GLY A 212 -25.94 -1.01 11.12
CA GLY A 212 -27.15 -1.78 10.76
C GLY A 212 -27.38 -1.95 9.27
N ASP A 213 -26.61 -1.29 8.39
CA ASP A 213 -26.67 -1.53 6.95
C ASP A 213 -26.08 -2.91 6.63
N LYS A 214 -26.68 -3.58 5.63
CA LYS A 214 -26.16 -4.77 5.01
C LYS A 214 -26.17 -4.60 3.51
N TRP A 215 -25.01 -4.70 2.90
CA TRP A 215 -24.81 -4.46 1.47
C TRP A 215 -24.15 -5.67 0.81
N GLU A 216 -24.51 -5.90 -0.44
CA GLU A 216 -23.74 -6.77 -1.34
C GLU A 216 -22.86 -5.87 -2.22
N VAL A 217 -21.56 -6.14 -2.25
CA VAL A 217 -20.55 -5.26 -2.84
C VAL A 217 -19.70 -6.05 -3.81
N TYR A 218 -19.46 -5.48 -4.99
CA TYR A 218 -18.67 -6.08 -6.07
C TYR A 218 -17.46 -5.19 -6.31
N ILE A 219 -16.29 -5.69 -5.96
CA ILE A 219 -15.04 -4.92 -5.92
C ILE A 219 -14.13 -5.40 -7.06
N PRO A 220 -13.82 -4.55 -8.07
CA PRO A 220 -12.80 -4.84 -9.07
C PRO A 220 -11.46 -5.15 -8.44
N GLY A 221 -10.68 -6.05 -9.04
CA GLY A 221 -9.40 -6.50 -8.50
C GLY A 221 -8.42 -5.38 -8.16
N GLU A 222 -8.42 -4.27 -8.91
CA GLU A 222 -7.59 -3.08 -8.67
C GLU A 222 -7.90 -2.38 -7.35
N HIS A 223 -9.11 -2.51 -6.81
CA HIS A 223 -9.53 -2.02 -5.51
C HIS A 223 -9.52 -3.09 -4.42
N ALA A 224 -8.97 -4.26 -4.73
CA ALA A 224 -8.80 -5.40 -3.83
C ALA A 224 -7.31 -5.81 -3.74
N TYR A 225 -6.96 -6.98 -4.24
CA TYR A 225 -5.59 -7.52 -4.17
C TYR A 225 -4.75 -7.26 -5.44
N GLY A 226 -5.30 -6.54 -6.43
CA GLY A 226 -4.58 -6.04 -7.60
C GLY A 226 -3.96 -7.15 -8.46
N LEU A 227 -2.83 -6.80 -9.08
CA LEU A 227 -2.12 -7.69 -10.00
C LEU A 227 -1.52 -8.94 -9.33
N ARG A 228 -1.30 -8.91 -8.01
CA ARG A 228 -0.68 -10.01 -7.27
C ARG A 228 -1.66 -11.10 -6.86
N GLY A 229 -2.92 -10.75 -6.61
CA GLY A 229 -3.79 -11.61 -5.82
C GLY A 229 -3.26 -11.80 -4.40
N THR A 230 -3.64 -12.90 -3.74
CA THR A 230 -3.11 -13.29 -2.42
C THR A 230 -1.92 -14.25 -2.56
N GLY A 231 -0.99 -14.20 -1.59
CA GLY A 231 0.25 -14.98 -1.64
C GLY A 231 0.05 -16.49 -1.50
N ASP A 232 -1.08 -16.92 -0.96
CA ASP A 232 -1.50 -18.33 -0.85
C ASP A 232 -2.17 -18.86 -2.12
N GLY A 233 -2.51 -17.98 -3.06
CA GLY A 233 -3.16 -18.32 -4.33
C GLY A 233 -4.67 -18.49 -4.23
N ASP A 234 -5.30 -18.26 -3.07
CA ASP A 234 -6.75 -18.35 -2.92
C ASP A 234 -7.49 -17.30 -3.76
N ILE A 235 -6.90 -16.12 -3.91
CA ILE A 235 -7.39 -15.05 -4.78
C ILE A 235 -6.36 -14.81 -5.88
N GLY A 236 -6.72 -15.11 -7.12
CA GLY A 236 -5.85 -14.90 -8.27
C GLY A 236 -5.65 -13.43 -8.65
N PRO A 237 -4.71 -13.15 -9.58
CA PRO A 237 -4.43 -11.80 -10.03
C PRO A 237 -5.66 -11.14 -10.64
N ASN A 238 -5.93 -9.91 -10.25
CA ASN A 238 -7.05 -9.06 -10.71
C ASN A 238 -8.44 -9.70 -10.60
N ALA A 239 -8.62 -10.62 -9.65
CA ALA A 239 -9.92 -11.24 -9.41
C ALA A 239 -10.92 -10.20 -8.87
N LEU A 240 -12.12 -10.18 -9.44
CA LEU A 240 -13.26 -9.45 -8.86
C LEU A 240 -13.74 -10.19 -7.63
N LEU A 241 -13.97 -9.45 -6.56
CA LEU A 241 -14.46 -9.99 -5.30
C LEU A 241 -15.91 -9.56 -5.06
N THR A 242 -16.71 -10.46 -4.58
CA THR A 242 -18.05 -10.19 -4.08
C THR A 242 -18.05 -10.32 -2.57
N PHE A 243 -18.61 -9.32 -1.89
CA PHE A 243 -18.77 -9.35 -0.44
C PHE A 243 -20.23 -9.10 -0.07
N GLU A 244 -20.73 -9.87 0.87
CA GLU A 244 -21.84 -9.47 1.71
C GLU A 244 -21.24 -8.85 2.97
N ILE A 245 -21.56 -7.57 3.27
CA ILE A 245 -21.02 -6.85 4.42
C ILE A 245 -22.18 -6.31 5.25
N GLU A 246 -22.18 -6.61 6.54
CA GLU A 246 -23.07 -6.00 7.53
C GLU A 246 -22.24 -5.15 8.48
N LEU A 247 -22.44 -3.83 8.47
CA LEU A 247 -21.78 -2.91 9.39
C LEU A 247 -22.51 -2.93 10.73
N ILE A 248 -21.89 -3.44 11.77
CA ILE A 248 -22.48 -3.59 13.09
C ILE A 248 -22.25 -2.35 13.93
N ALA A 249 -20.99 -1.87 14.00
CA ALA A 249 -20.62 -0.74 14.83
C ALA A 249 -19.44 0.03 14.24
N VAL A 250 -19.31 1.29 14.65
CA VAL A 250 -18.14 2.14 14.41
C VAL A 250 -17.59 2.52 15.78
N GLU A 251 -16.37 2.12 16.07
CA GLU A 251 -15.69 2.42 17.33
C GLU A 251 -15.10 3.84 17.28
N GLY A 252 -15.16 4.55 18.40
CA GLY A 252 -14.72 5.95 18.51
C GLY A 252 -15.85 6.97 18.33
N GLN A 253 -17.02 6.55 17.89
CA GLN A 253 -18.24 7.36 17.94
C GLN A 253 -19.04 6.92 19.16
N GLY A 254 -18.91 7.66 20.27
CA GLY A 254 -19.70 7.38 21.48
C GLY A 254 -21.19 7.32 21.11
N ASN A 255 -21.86 6.28 21.60
CA ASN A 255 -23.31 6.25 21.62
C ASN A 255 -23.78 7.46 22.45
N ASN A 256 -24.19 8.54 21.78
CA ASN A 256 -25.00 9.59 22.37
C ASN A 256 -26.46 9.23 22.24
#